data_8c7752e9b2deb1b8b362c33c0ebd7bf9
#
_entry.id   8c7752e9b2deb1b8b362c33c0ebd7bf9
#
_cell.length_a   1.000
_cell.length_b   1.000
_cell.length_c   1.000
_cell.angle_alpha   90.00
_cell.angle_beta   90.00
_cell.angle_gamma   90.00
#
_symmetry.space_group_name_H-M   'P 1'
#
loop_
_entity.id
_entity.type
_entity.pdbx_description
1 polymer ?
#
loop_
_entity_poly.entity_id
_entity_poly.type
_entity_poly.pdbx_seq_one_letter_code
_entity_poly.pdbx_strand_id
1 'polypeptide(L)'
;FNAPLMAKFNNEGESQAIRGLAAYTEEIKERFVKLAISYNINIITGSMPLIKEDGLLYNVGFLCRRDGSYEMYEKIHVTPDEIKSWGLSGGKSIQTFDTDCAKIGVLICYDVEFPELSRIMADQGMQILFVPFLTDTQNAYSRVKVCAHARAIENECFVVIAGSVGNLPRVH
;
A
#
# COMPACT_ATOMS: atom_id res chain seq x y z
N PHE A 1 3.08 2.20 6.08
CA PHE A 1 3.36 1.42 7.28
C PHE A 1 4.63 1.86 8.02
N ASN A 2 5.71 2.16 7.31
CA ASN A 2 6.99 2.55 7.92
C ASN A 2 7.11 4.06 8.20
N ALA A 3 6.02 4.83 8.10
CA ALA A 3 6.00 6.26 8.37
C ALA A 3 6.70 6.65 9.70
N PRO A 4 6.58 5.91 10.83
CA PRO A 4 7.32 6.24 12.04
C PRO A 4 8.84 6.25 11.87
N LEU A 5 9.39 5.50 10.92
CA LEU A 5 10.84 5.49 10.64
C LEU A 5 11.32 6.80 9.97
N MET A 6 10.42 7.61 9.41
CA MET A 6 10.75 8.94 8.89
C MET A 6 11.38 9.84 9.95
N ALA A 7 11.09 9.61 11.23
CA ALA A 7 11.73 10.33 12.32
C ALA A 7 13.27 10.21 12.33
N LYS A 8 13.83 9.15 11.75
CA LYS A 8 15.28 8.98 11.59
C LYS A 8 15.91 9.98 10.62
N PHE A 9 15.10 10.54 9.73
CA PHE A 9 15.53 11.40 8.62
C PHE A 9 15.06 12.86 8.77
N ASN A 10 14.72 13.28 9.99
CA ASN A 10 14.15 14.62 10.27
C ASN A 10 15.02 15.80 9.80
N ASN A 11 16.33 15.59 9.64
CA ASN A 11 17.26 16.63 9.20
C ASN A 11 17.50 16.63 7.67
N GLU A 12 16.87 15.72 6.93
CA GLU A 12 17.04 15.56 5.49
C GLU A 12 15.90 16.20 4.72
N GLY A 13 16.13 16.50 3.43
CA GLY A 13 15.05 16.87 2.52
C GLY A 13 14.08 15.70 2.27
N GLU A 14 12.83 16.00 1.92
CA GLU A 14 11.77 14.97 1.77
C GLU A 14 12.16 13.86 0.79
N SER A 15 12.68 14.22 -0.38
CA SER A 15 13.11 13.25 -1.38
C SER A 15 14.27 12.36 -0.91
N GLN A 16 15.19 12.91 -0.12
CA GLN A 16 16.31 12.15 0.45
C GLN A 16 15.83 11.23 1.58
N ALA A 17 14.95 11.75 2.43
CA ALA A 17 14.36 11.01 3.55
C ALA A 17 13.59 9.76 3.07
N ILE A 18 12.76 9.90 2.01
CA ILE A 18 11.98 8.77 1.48
C ILE A 18 12.89 7.72 0.81
N ARG A 19 13.97 8.13 0.15
CA ARG A 19 14.97 7.22 -0.41
C ARG A 19 15.77 6.52 0.69
N GLY A 20 16.12 7.21 1.77
CA GLY A 20 16.73 6.60 2.95
C GLY A 20 15.82 5.55 3.59
N LEU A 21 14.51 5.83 3.63
CA LEU A 21 13.50 4.90 4.14
C LEU A 21 13.39 3.62 3.28
N ALA A 22 13.62 3.71 1.97
CA ALA A 22 13.57 2.56 1.07
C ALA A 22 14.60 1.47 1.43
N ALA A 23 15.70 1.81 2.08
CA ALA A 23 16.71 0.85 2.53
C ALA A 23 16.21 -0.16 3.58
N TYR A 24 15.13 0.17 4.28
CA TYR A 24 14.54 -0.71 5.31
C TYR A 24 13.47 -1.65 4.77
N THR A 25 13.05 -1.51 3.52
CA THR A 25 11.88 -2.21 2.97
C THR A 25 12.06 -3.72 2.94
N GLU A 26 13.23 -4.21 2.56
CA GLU A 26 13.52 -5.64 2.55
C GLU A 26 13.53 -6.24 3.96
N GLU A 27 14.18 -5.59 4.93
CA GLU A 27 14.19 -6.03 6.32
C GLU A 27 12.77 -6.08 6.91
N ILE A 28 11.95 -5.07 6.62
CA ILE A 28 10.57 -5.00 7.07
C ILE A 28 9.74 -6.14 6.44
N LYS A 29 9.89 -6.38 5.14
CA LYS A 29 9.23 -7.50 4.45
C LYS A 29 9.58 -8.84 5.12
N GLU A 30 10.86 -9.13 5.33
CA GLU A 30 11.29 -10.37 5.98
C GLU A 30 10.71 -10.53 7.39
N ARG A 31 10.60 -9.43 8.11
CA ARG A 31 9.99 -9.42 9.43
C ARG A 31 8.50 -9.78 9.38
N PHE A 32 7.77 -9.25 8.39
CA PHE A 32 6.37 -9.61 8.19
C PHE A 32 6.18 -11.06 7.75
N VAL A 33 7.07 -11.59 6.91
CA VAL A 33 7.05 -13.02 6.56
C VAL A 33 7.20 -13.89 7.82
N LYS A 34 8.16 -13.56 8.68
CA LYS A 34 8.34 -14.29 9.97
C LYS A 34 7.11 -14.18 10.88
N LEU A 35 6.47 -13.01 10.93
CA LEU A 35 5.24 -12.81 11.70
C LEU A 35 4.07 -13.61 11.11
N ALA A 36 3.93 -13.64 9.79
CA ALA A 36 2.88 -14.40 9.11
C ALA A 36 2.97 -15.90 9.45
N ILE A 37 4.16 -16.47 9.41
CA ILE A 37 4.43 -17.86 9.82
C ILE A 37 4.14 -18.04 11.32
N SER A 38 4.72 -17.20 12.16
CA SER A 38 4.67 -17.35 13.62
C SER A 38 3.25 -17.27 14.17
N TYR A 39 2.41 -16.39 13.61
CA TYR A 39 1.01 -16.22 14.02
C TYR A 39 0.02 -17.03 13.17
N ASN A 40 0.52 -17.77 12.18
CA ASN A 40 -0.29 -18.54 11.24
C ASN A 40 -1.41 -17.71 10.57
N ILE A 41 -1.06 -16.52 10.06
CA ILE A 41 -1.98 -15.58 9.41
C ILE A 41 -1.40 -15.04 8.10
N ASN A 42 -2.27 -14.64 7.17
CA ASN A 42 -1.85 -13.85 6.01
C ASN A 42 -1.80 -12.36 6.39
N ILE A 43 -0.75 -11.66 6.00
CA ILE A 43 -0.53 -10.24 6.35
C ILE A 43 -0.36 -9.40 5.09
N ILE A 44 -1.16 -8.33 5.00
CA ILE A 44 -0.96 -7.25 4.04
C ILE A 44 -0.18 -6.14 4.77
N THR A 45 1.05 -5.88 4.32
CA THR A 45 2.00 -5.05 5.06
C THR A 45 1.71 -3.54 5.06
N GLY A 46 0.69 -3.10 4.34
CA GLY A 46 0.57 -1.69 3.98
C GLY A 46 1.50 -1.35 2.83
N SER A 47 2.06 -0.15 2.79
CA SER A 47 2.99 0.22 1.72
C SER A 47 4.24 0.94 2.20
N MET A 48 5.31 0.84 1.44
CA MET A 48 6.67 1.29 1.74
C MET A 48 7.38 1.73 0.45
N PRO A 49 8.32 2.69 0.51
CA PRO A 49 9.13 3.03 -0.64
C PRO A 49 10.13 1.91 -0.97
N LEU A 50 10.31 1.64 -2.25
CA LEU A 50 11.31 0.69 -2.76
C LEU A 50 11.99 1.27 -3.99
N ILE A 51 13.33 1.25 -4.03
CA ILE A 51 14.10 1.53 -5.23
C ILE A 51 14.30 0.21 -5.97
N LYS A 52 13.79 0.13 -7.21
CA LYS A 52 13.93 -1.06 -8.05
C LYS A 52 15.20 -1.02 -8.88
N GLU A 53 15.45 -2.08 -9.66
CA GLU A 53 16.62 -2.24 -10.51
C GLU A 53 16.77 -1.13 -11.57
N ASP A 54 15.67 -0.51 -12.00
CA ASP A 54 15.66 0.64 -12.89
C ASP A 54 16.11 1.96 -12.24
N GLY A 55 16.42 1.93 -10.93
CA GLY A 55 16.83 3.09 -10.13
C GLY A 55 15.68 4.03 -9.75
N LEU A 56 14.44 3.71 -10.13
CA LEU A 56 13.27 4.50 -9.80
C LEU A 56 12.70 4.11 -8.43
N LEU A 57 12.07 5.08 -7.78
CA LEU A 57 11.43 4.90 -6.50
C LEU A 57 9.93 4.58 -6.69
N TYR A 58 9.46 3.51 -6.07
CA TYR A 58 8.08 3.06 -6.11
C TYR A 58 7.49 2.98 -4.71
N ASN A 59 6.17 3.04 -4.61
CA ASN A 59 5.44 2.72 -3.39
C ASN A 59 4.89 1.30 -3.53
N VAL A 60 5.42 0.37 -2.73
CA VAL A 60 5.12 -1.06 -2.82
C VAL A 60 4.65 -1.62 -1.49
N GLY A 61 3.93 -2.71 -1.52
CA GLY A 61 3.62 -3.51 -0.34
C GLY A 61 3.70 -4.99 -0.64
N PHE A 62 3.53 -5.80 0.40
CA PHE A 62 3.65 -7.25 0.29
C PHE A 62 2.44 -7.95 0.92
N LEU A 63 1.95 -8.96 0.24
CA LEU A 63 1.16 -10.01 0.84
C LEU A 63 2.12 -11.06 1.35
N CYS A 64 2.24 -11.22 2.66
CA CYS A 64 3.02 -12.28 3.31
C CYS A 64 2.06 -13.36 3.79
N ARG A 65 2.20 -14.59 3.27
CA ARG A 65 1.31 -15.70 3.61
C ARG A 65 1.85 -16.50 4.81
N ARG A 66 0.96 -17.20 5.47
CA ARG A 66 1.26 -18.05 6.63
C ARG A 66 2.20 -19.21 6.35
N ASP A 67 2.35 -19.61 5.08
CA ASP A 67 3.31 -20.61 4.62
C ASP A 67 4.72 -20.05 4.36
N GLY A 68 4.91 -18.74 4.52
CA GLY A 68 6.16 -18.04 4.28
C GLY A 68 6.35 -17.52 2.86
N SER A 69 5.45 -17.82 1.94
CA SER A 69 5.47 -17.23 0.61
C SER A 69 5.04 -15.76 0.67
N TYR A 70 5.48 -14.96 -0.30
CA TYR A 70 5.05 -13.57 -0.41
C TYR A 70 4.95 -13.13 -1.86
N GLU A 71 4.12 -12.13 -2.10
CA GLU A 71 3.98 -11.44 -3.38
C GLU A 71 3.94 -9.94 -3.16
N MET A 72 4.45 -9.19 -4.15
CA MET A 72 4.50 -7.73 -4.11
C MET A 72 3.32 -7.14 -4.88
N TYR A 73 2.76 -6.05 -4.36
CA TYR A 73 1.84 -5.16 -5.06
C TYR A 73 2.37 -3.74 -5.09
N GLU A 74 1.92 -2.94 -6.06
CA GLU A 74 2.45 -1.61 -6.33
C GLU A 74 1.32 -0.58 -6.38
N LYS A 75 1.62 0.64 -5.93
CA LYS A 75 0.77 1.80 -6.17
C LYS A 75 0.83 2.19 -7.64
N ILE A 76 -0.30 2.21 -8.31
CA ILE A 76 -0.42 2.54 -9.74
C ILE A 76 -0.51 4.06 -9.93
N HIS A 77 -1.44 4.70 -9.22
CA HIS A 77 -1.68 6.15 -9.31
C HIS A 77 -0.94 6.87 -8.18
N VAL A 78 0.16 7.49 -8.53
CA VAL A 78 0.94 8.34 -7.62
C VAL A 78 0.29 9.72 -7.58
N THR A 79 0.14 10.30 -6.38
CA THR A 79 -0.40 11.65 -6.26
C THR A 79 0.57 12.70 -6.80
N PRO A 80 0.07 13.88 -7.23
CA PRO A 80 0.96 14.97 -7.68
C PRO A 80 2.03 15.36 -6.64
N ASP A 81 1.68 15.35 -5.36
CA ASP A 81 2.62 15.67 -4.28
C ASP A 81 3.70 14.59 -4.10
N GLU A 82 3.34 13.31 -4.20
CA GLU A 82 4.30 12.20 -4.16
C GLU A 82 5.28 12.25 -5.34
N ILE A 83 4.82 12.67 -6.53
CA ILE A 83 5.70 12.87 -7.70
C ILE A 83 6.65 14.05 -7.43
N LYS A 84 6.10 15.18 -7.01
CA LYS A 84 6.85 16.44 -6.87
C LYS A 84 7.83 16.40 -5.70
N SER A 85 7.38 15.94 -4.52
CA SER A 85 8.16 16.02 -3.29
C SER A 85 9.06 14.79 -3.08
N TRP A 86 8.62 13.62 -3.51
CA TRP A 86 9.32 12.36 -3.25
C TRP A 86 9.95 11.73 -4.49
N GLY A 87 9.51 12.11 -5.69
CA GLY A 87 9.98 11.53 -6.95
C GLY A 87 9.53 10.08 -7.13
N LEU A 88 8.32 9.75 -6.66
CA LEU A 88 7.73 8.42 -6.85
C LEU A 88 7.31 8.19 -8.28
N SER A 89 7.49 6.96 -8.74
CA SER A 89 7.00 6.44 -10.01
C SER A 89 5.80 5.55 -9.80
N GLY A 90 4.83 5.57 -10.72
CA GLY A 90 3.68 4.68 -10.70
C GLY A 90 4.05 3.25 -11.08
N GLY A 91 3.40 2.28 -10.45
CA GLY A 91 3.48 0.88 -10.81
C GLY A 91 2.89 0.62 -12.20
N LYS A 92 3.18 -0.58 -12.74
CA LYS A 92 2.80 -0.93 -14.13
C LYS A 92 1.85 -2.12 -14.22
N SER A 93 1.62 -2.81 -13.13
CA SER A 93 0.81 -4.03 -13.11
C SER A 93 -0.19 -4.01 -11.98
N ILE A 94 -1.35 -4.57 -12.26
CA ILE A 94 -2.40 -4.84 -11.28
C ILE A 94 -2.74 -6.33 -11.34
N GLN A 95 -2.93 -6.93 -10.19
CA GLN A 95 -3.23 -8.35 -10.08
C GLN A 95 -4.05 -8.66 -8.83
N THR A 96 -4.72 -9.79 -8.86
CA THR A 96 -5.33 -10.41 -7.69
C THR A 96 -4.42 -11.48 -7.12
N PHE A 97 -4.62 -11.82 -5.86
CA PHE A 97 -3.81 -12.80 -5.14
C PHE A 97 -4.73 -13.90 -4.59
N ASP A 98 -4.37 -15.14 -4.87
CA ASP A 98 -5.03 -16.27 -4.22
C ASP A 98 -4.46 -16.47 -2.81
N THR A 99 -5.36 -16.59 -1.84
CA THR A 99 -5.04 -16.98 -0.47
C THR A 99 -5.92 -18.16 -0.06
N ASP A 100 -5.56 -18.82 1.03
CA ASP A 100 -6.38 -19.89 1.61
C ASP A 100 -7.71 -19.42 2.22
N CYS A 101 -7.92 -18.09 2.29
CA CYS A 101 -9.14 -17.49 2.83
C CYS A 101 -10.06 -16.97 1.73
N ALA A 102 -9.48 -16.33 0.70
CA ALA A 102 -10.22 -15.68 -0.38
C ALA A 102 -9.27 -15.27 -1.52
N LYS A 103 -9.82 -14.94 -2.69
CA LYS A 103 -9.10 -14.18 -3.71
C LYS A 103 -9.19 -12.70 -3.36
N ILE A 104 -8.04 -12.06 -3.18
CA ILE A 104 -7.95 -10.68 -2.71
C ILE A 104 -7.32 -9.75 -3.75
N GLY A 105 -7.65 -8.46 -3.64
CA GLY A 105 -6.98 -7.36 -4.32
C GLY A 105 -6.40 -6.38 -3.31
N VAL A 106 -5.39 -5.61 -3.72
CA VAL A 106 -4.84 -4.53 -2.90
C VAL A 106 -4.69 -3.28 -3.76
N LEU A 107 -5.29 -2.18 -3.32
CA LEU A 107 -5.13 -0.84 -3.91
C LEU A 107 -4.59 0.11 -2.85
N ILE A 108 -3.52 0.85 -3.18
CA ILE A 108 -2.87 1.72 -2.19
C ILE A 108 -3.47 3.12 -2.24
N CYS A 109 -4.19 3.51 -1.17
CA CYS A 109 -4.64 4.88 -0.92
C CYS A 109 -5.38 5.48 -2.14
N TYR A 110 -4.73 6.41 -2.87
CA TYR A 110 -5.27 7.13 -4.03
C TYR A 110 -5.79 6.20 -5.14
N ASP A 111 -5.25 5.00 -5.29
CA ASP A 111 -5.70 4.02 -6.29
C ASP A 111 -7.20 3.69 -6.16
N VAL A 112 -7.76 3.71 -4.96
CA VAL A 112 -9.19 3.40 -4.74
C VAL A 112 -10.12 4.43 -5.38
N GLU A 113 -9.63 5.63 -5.68
CA GLU A 113 -10.41 6.68 -6.35
C GLU A 113 -10.64 6.38 -7.85
N PHE A 114 -9.91 5.40 -8.44
CA PHE A 114 -10.00 4.99 -9.83
C PHE A 114 -10.79 3.68 -9.96
N PRO A 115 -12.06 3.73 -10.42
CA PRO A 115 -12.94 2.55 -10.45
C PRO A 115 -12.44 1.44 -11.37
N GLU A 116 -11.67 1.78 -12.39
CA GLU A 116 -11.15 0.84 -13.38
C GLU A 116 -10.29 -0.25 -12.74
N LEU A 117 -9.44 0.13 -11.77
CA LEU A 117 -8.54 -0.82 -11.11
C LEU A 117 -9.31 -1.89 -10.34
N SER A 118 -10.31 -1.47 -9.55
CA SER A 118 -11.13 -2.41 -8.79
C SER A 118 -12.01 -3.28 -9.70
N ARG A 119 -12.50 -2.73 -10.83
CA ARG A 119 -13.28 -3.48 -11.82
C ARG A 119 -12.44 -4.58 -12.47
N ILE A 120 -11.21 -4.28 -12.89
CA ILE A 120 -10.28 -5.28 -13.44
C ILE A 120 -10.03 -6.41 -12.43
N MET A 121 -9.85 -6.09 -11.16
CA MET A 121 -9.68 -7.11 -10.11
C MET A 121 -10.96 -7.91 -9.87
N ALA A 122 -12.12 -7.28 -9.89
CA ALA A 122 -13.42 -7.95 -9.75
C ALA A 122 -13.66 -8.95 -10.90
N ASP A 123 -13.35 -8.56 -12.14
CA ASP A 123 -13.42 -9.44 -13.31
C ASP A 123 -12.47 -10.65 -13.22
N GLN A 124 -11.40 -10.53 -12.43
CA GLN A 124 -10.49 -11.64 -12.08
C GLN A 124 -11.00 -12.49 -10.91
N GLY A 125 -12.17 -12.19 -10.36
CA GLY A 125 -12.80 -12.94 -9.27
C GLY A 125 -12.39 -12.48 -7.87
N MET A 126 -11.93 -11.24 -7.70
CA MET A 126 -11.64 -10.67 -6.38
C MET A 126 -12.89 -10.67 -5.48
N GLN A 127 -12.74 -11.16 -4.26
CA GLN A 127 -13.78 -11.20 -3.24
C GLN A 127 -13.59 -10.14 -2.15
N ILE A 128 -12.33 -9.81 -1.84
CA ILE A 128 -11.98 -8.82 -0.80
C ILE A 128 -10.94 -7.86 -1.37
N LEU A 129 -11.24 -6.56 -1.32
CA LEU A 129 -10.32 -5.49 -1.64
C LEU A 129 -9.76 -4.87 -0.35
N PHE A 130 -8.44 -4.85 -0.22
CA PHE A 130 -7.75 -4.15 0.86
C PHE A 130 -7.19 -2.82 0.39
N VAL A 131 -7.40 -1.77 1.19
CA VAL A 131 -6.95 -0.41 0.87
C VAL A 131 -6.15 0.15 2.06
N PRO A 132 -4.85 -0.11 2.13
CA PRO A 132 -3.99 0.60 3.05
C PRO A 132 -3.84 2.06 2.62
N PHE A 133 -3.94 3.00 3.57
CA PHE A 133 -3.83 4.42 3.25
C PHE A 133 -3.23 5.26 4.38
N LEU A 134 -2.71 6.42 4.01
CA LEU A 134 -2.34 7.52 4.90
C LEU A 134 -2.88 8.81 4.29
N THR A 135 -3.62 9.57 5.07
CA THR A 135 -4.17 10.87 4.66
C THR A 135 -3.90 11.91 5.74
N ASP A 136 -3.60 13.11 5.32
CA ASP A 136 -3.27 14.26 6.18
C ASP A 136 -4.48 15.10 6.56
N THR A 137 -5.57 14.99 5.81
CA THR A 137 -6.76 15.82 6.01
C THR A 137 -8.04 14.98 6.10
N GLN A 138 -9.03 15.51 6.81
CA GLN A 138 -10.37 14.92 6.87
C GLN A 138 -11.01 14.78 5.48
N ASN A 139 -10.73 15.73 4.58
CA ASN A 139 -11.25 15.66 3.21
C ASN A 139 -10.64 14.50 2.42
N ALA A 140 -9.31 14.29 2.54
CA ALA A 140 -8.64 13.16 1.91
C ALA A 140 -9.14 11.82 2.46
N TYR A 141 -9.32 11.71 3.78
CA TYR A 141 -9.95 10.55 4.41
C TYR A 141 -11.35 10.28 3.87
N SER A 142 -12.17 11.33 3.76
CA SER A 142 -13.55 11.20 3.27
C SER A 142 -13.59 10.70 1.82
N ARG A 143 -12.67 11.13 0.96
CA ARG A 143 -12.57 10.62 -0.42
C ARG A 143 -12.27 9.13 -0.44
N VAL A 144 -11.23 8.67 0.29
CA VAL A 144 -10.90 7.25 0.38
C VAL A 144 -12.09 6.44 0.87
N LYS A 145 -12.75 6.90 1.94
CA LYS A 145 -13.91 6.21 2.53
C LYS A 145 -15.08 6.10 1.55
N VAL A 146 -15.46 7.20 0.90
CA VAL A 146 -16.58 7.21 -0.05
C VAL A 146 -16.28 6.33 -1.26
N CYS A 147 -15.07 6.42 -1.81
CA CYS A 147 -14.65 5.58 -2.93
C CYS A 147 -14.64 4.10 -2.54
N ALA A 148 -14.14 3.74 -1.36
CA ALA A 148 -14.16 2.37 -0.88
C ALA A 148 -15.59 1.79 -0.79
N HIS A 149 -16.56 2.57 -0.30
CA HIS A 149 -17.98 2.16 -0.30
C HIS A 149 -18.50 1.95 -1.74
N ALA A 150 -18.16 2.87 -2.67
CA ALA A 150 -18.54 2.70 -4.06
C ALA A 150 -17.96 1.42 -4.67
N ARG A 151 -16.68 1.11 -4.44
CA ARG A 151 -16.03 -0.12 -4.93
C ARG A 151 -16.69 -1.37 -4.39
N ALA A 152 -17.13 -1.37 -3.12
CA ALA A 152 -17.86 -2.49 -2.54
C ALA A 152 -19.20 -2.74 -3.25
N ILE A 153 -19.96 -1.68 -3.51
CA ILE A 153 -21.28 -1.76 -4.15
C ILE A 153 -21.14 -2.13 -5.63
N GLU A 154 -20.26 -1.43 -6.35
CA GLU A 154 -20.10 -1.61 -7.81
C GLU A 154 -19.59 -3.00 -8.21
N ASN A 155 -18.82 -3.64 -7.33
CA ASN A 155 -18.15 -4.90 -7.61
C ASN A 155 -18.64 -6.07 -6.74
N GLU A 156 -19.66 -5.85 -5.91
CA GLU A 156 -20.24 -6.87 -5.01
C GLU A 156 -19.18 -7.60 -4.19
N CYS A 157 -18.19 -6.84 -3.67
CA CYS A 157 -17.07 -7.39 -2.90
C CYS A 157 -16.97 -6.73 -1.52
N PHE A 158 -16.25 -7.38 -0.61
CA PHE A 158 -15.87 -6.74 0.66
C PHE A 158 -14.73 -5.76 0.43
N VAL A 159 -14.78 -4.58 1.09
CA VAL A 159 -13.67 -3.62 1.06
C VAL A 159 -13.22 -3.33 2.49
N VAL A 160 -11.94 -3.52 2.74
CA VAL A 160 -11.28 -3.27 4.03
C VAL A 160 -10.34 -2.09 3.87
N ILE A 161 -10.62 -0.98 4.54
CA ILE A 161 -9.74 0.18 4.58
C ILE A 161 -8.92 0.17 5.88
N ALA A 162 -7.62 0.36 5.79
CA ALA A 162 -6.70 0.42 6.93
C ALA A 162 -5.85 1.68 6.85
N GLY A 163 -6.18 2.67 7.69
CA GLY A 163 -5.50 3.96 7.73
C GLY A 163 -4.47 4.05 8.86
N SER A 164 -3.35 4.71 8.59
CA SER A 164 -2.43 5.13 9.65
C SER A 164 -3.01 6.33 10.40
N VAL A 165 -2.83 6.34 11.72
CA VAL A 165 -3.20 7.44 12.59
C VAL A 165 -2.01 7.83 13.46
N GLY A 166 -1.93 9.10 13.84
CA GLY A 166 -0.88 9.64 14.71
C GLY A 166 -0.28 10.92 14.16
N ASN A 167 0.36 11.68 15.04
CA ASN A 167 1.08 12.89 14.68
C ASN A 167 2.58 12.57 14.65
N LEU A 168 3.15 12.55 13.47
CA LEU A 168 4.59 12.41 13.26
C LEU A 168 5.14 13.73 12.72
N PRO A 169 6.36 14.14 13.12
CA PRO A 169 7.01 15.28 12.49
C PRO A 169 7.04 15.06 10.97
N ARG A 170 6.52 16.02 10.19
CA ARG A 170 6.44 15.99 8.71
C ARG A 170 5.52 14.93 8.08
N VAL A 171 4.76 14.20 8.89
CA VAL A 171 3.72 13.29 8.42
C VAL A 171 2.46 13.63 9.22
N HIS A 172 1.63 14.48 8.66
CA HIS A 172 0.39 14.96 9.28
C HIS A 172 -0.80 14.12 8.87
#